data_8ee655791d4345373c7ac5214d42c2d5
#
_entry.id   8ee655791d4345373c7ac5214d42c2d5
#
_cell.length_a   1.000
_cell.length_b   1.000
_cell.length_c   1.000
_cell.angle_alpha   90.00
_cell.angle_beta   90.00
_cell.angle_gamma   90.00
#
_symmetry.space_group_name_H-M   'P 1'
#
loop_
_entity.id
_entity.type
_entity.pdbx_description
1 polymer ?
#
loop_
_entity_poly.entity_id
_entity_poly.type
_entity_poly.pdbx_seq_one_letter_code
_entity_poly.pdbx_strand_id
1 'polypeptide(L)'
;AEEVDVISWDTYPVWHKREDIVTARDNGMQHDYMRCLKDKPFLLMESCPSATNWQSVSKLKKPGMLTAASIQALAHGSDSVMFFQIRQSRGASEKFHGAVIDHYGGNDTRVFKEVKQLGETLNELSEIMGTNVKSEAACIYDIENRWALEDAQGPRNEGMHYHEIVMKSYSALKKQGLNVDVVSQEHSLEGYRLVVAPMLYMLRDNMKERLRLFIENGGCVVLTGWSGIVDENDLCYL
;
A
#
# COMPACT_ATOMS: atom_id res chain seq x y z
N ALA A 1 -15.16 0.23 4.28
CA ALA A 1 -14.67 -1.16 4.23
C ALA A 1 -15.64 -2.15 4.91
N GLU A 2 -16.56 -1.70 5.76
CA GLU A 2 -17.48 -2.57 6.53
C GLU A 2 -18.38 -3.43 5.64
N GLU A 3 -18.87 -2.86 4.52
CA GLU A 3 -19.84 -3.48 3.61
C GLU A 3 -19.26 -4.59 2.71
N VAL A 4 -17.96 -4.78 2.69
CA VAL A 4 -17.31 -5.81 1.86
C VAL A 4 -16.76 -6.95 2.71
N ASP A 5 -16.83 -8.19 2.24
CA ASP A 5 -16.34 -9.36 2.96
C ASP A 5 -14.81 -9.44 2.94
N VAL A 6 -14.19 -9.08 1.82
CA VAL A 6 -12.75 -9.17 1.57
C VAL A 6 -12.26 -7.88 0.92
N ILE A 7 -11.12 -7.39 1.36
CA ILE A 7 -10.41 -6.31 0.68
C ILE A 7 -9.57 -6.91 -0.44
N SER A 8 -9.64 -6.28 -1.60
CA SER A 8 -8.77 -6.58 -2.72
C SER A 8 -8.33 -5.31 -3.43
N TRP A 9 -7.22 -5.37 -4.14
CA TRP A 9 -6.76 -4.25 -4.96
C TRP A 9 -5.85 -4.70 -6.08
N ASP A 10 -5.60 -3.78 -7.00
CA ASP A 10 -4.77 -3.99 -8.18
C ASP A 10 -3.54 -3.09 -8.10
N THR A 11 -2.37 -3.62 -8.45
CA THR A 11 -1.16 -2.81 -8.46
C THR A 11 -0.21 -3.15 -9.61
N TYR A 12 0.30 -2.08 -10.21
CA TYR A 12 1.22 -2.13 -11.35
C TYR A 12 2.46 -1.26 -11.09
N PRO A 13 3.34 -1.66 -10.15
CA PRO A 13 4.52 -0.87 -9.81
C PRO A 13 5.45 -0.69 -11.01
N VAL A 14 5.94 0.53 -11.20
CA VAL A 14 6.80 0.89 -12.33
C VAL A 14 8.26 0.83 -11.93
N TRP A 15 8.82 -0.38 -11.93
CA TRP A 15 10.16 -0.70 -11.43
C TRP A 15 11.34 -0.06 -12.16
N HIS A 16 11.12 0.59 -13.29
CA HIS A 16 12.18 1.18 -14.11
C HIS A 16 12.23 2.72 -14.07
N LYS A 17 11.32 3.38 -13.34
CA LYS A 17 11.26 4.86 -13.29
C LYS A 17 12.09 5.47 -12.17
N ARG A 18 12.37 4.71 -11.13
CA ARG A 18 13.12 5.14 -9.93
C ARG A 18 13.82 3.93 -9.29
N GLU A 19 14.54 4.16 -8.21
CA GLU A 19 15.19 3.07 -7.47
C GLU A 19 14.16 2.01 -7.04
N ASP A 20 14.52 0.74 -7.22
CA ASP A 20 13.64 -0.40 -6.91
C ASP A 20 13.17 -0.37 -5.43
N ILE A 21 14.05 0.02 -4.49
CA ILE A 21 13.70 0.12 -3.06
C ILE A 21 12.64 1.19 -2.77
N VAL A 22 12.64 2.29 -3.51
CA VAL A 22 11.63 3.34 -3.37
C VAL A 22 10.28 2.82 -3.87
N THR A 23 10.28 2.19 -5.04
CA THR A 23 9.07 1.56 -5.60
C THR A 23 8.52 0.47 -4.68
N ALA A 24 9.42 -0.36 -4.10
CA ALA A 24 9.02 -1.40 -3.16
C ALA A 24 8.37 -0.82 -1.89
N ARG A 25 8.91 0.26 -1.32
CA ARG A 25 8.32 0.90 -0.13
C ARG A 25 6.96 1.53 -0.41
N ASP A 26 6.82 2.21 -1.54
CA ASP A 26 5.54 2.78 -1.96
C ASP A 26 4.47 1.69 -2.10
N ASN A 27 4.83 0.60 -2.76
CA ASN A 27 3.92 -0.52 -2.94
C ASN A 27 3.62 -1.22 -1.60
N GLY A 28 4.64 -1.37 -0.75
CA GLY A 28 4.50 -1.92 0.60
C GLY A 28 3.57 -1.10 1.49
N MET A 29 3.64 0.24 1.44
CA MET A 29 2.71 1.10 2.16
C MET A 29 1.26 0.86 1.73
N GLN A 30 1.03 0.69 0.44
CA GLN A 30 -0.31 0.43 -0.09
C GLN A 30 -0.81 -0.96 0.31
N HIS A 31 0.05 -1.98 0.31
CA HIS A 31 -0.28 -3.31 0.84
C HIS A 31 -0.67 -3.26 2.32
N ASP A 32 0.12 -2.58 3.16
CA ASP A 32 -0.17 -2.42 4.58
C ASP A 32 -1.49 -1.66 4.80
N TYR A 33 -1.78 -0.62 3.97
CA TYR A 33 -3.06 0.09 4.02
C TYR A 33 -4.24 -0.83 3.68
N MET A 34 -4.14 -1.65 2.62
CA MET A 34 -5.22 -2.58 2.25
C MET A 34 -5.47 -3.63 3.35
N ARG A 35 -4.41 -4.17 3.95
CA ARG A 35 -4.52 -5.10 5.08
C ARG A 35 -5.25 -4.46 6.26
N CYS A 36 -4.90 -3.23 6.62
CA CYS A 36 -5.45 -2.53 7.77
C CYS A 36 -6.89 -2.05 7.59
N LEU A 37 -7.46 -2.06 6.38
CA LEU A 37 -8.87 -1.70 6.17
C LEU A 37 -9.85 -2.64 6.87
N LYS A 38 -9.45 -3.89 7.14
CA LYS A 38 -10.25 -4.89 7.86
C LYS A 38 -9.45 -5.68 8.90
N ASP A 39 -8.19 -5.39 9.12
CA ASP A 39 -7.28 -6.16 9.98
C ASP A 39 -7.23 -7.65 9.62
N LYS A 40 -7.32 -7.93 8.34
CA LYS A 40 -7.36 -9.27 7.76
C LYS A 40 -6.48 -9.34 6.52
N PRO A 41 -6.07 -10.51 6.09
CA PRO A 41 -5.44 -10.69 4.80
C PRO A 41 -6.27 -10.06 3.67
N PHE A 42 -5.60 -9.45 2.73
CA PHE A 42 -6.21 -8.92 1.50
C PHE A 42 -5.88 -9.80 0.30
N LEU A 43 -6.52 -9.55 -0.83
CA LEU A 43 -6.21 -10.23 -2.09
C LEU A 43 -5.55 -9.25 -3.06
N LEU A 44 -4.36 -9.60 -3.57
CA LEU A 44 -3.81 -8.95 -4.74
C LEU A 44 -4.49 -9.54 -5.97
N MET A 45 -5.62 -8.92 -6.37
CA MET A 45 -6.50 -9.42 -7.42
C MET A 45 -5.93 -9.23 -8.82
N GLU A 46 -5.09 -8.20 -8.98
CA GLU A 46 -4.51 -7.91 -10.29
C GLU A 46 -3.10 -7.35 -10.17
N SER A 47 -2.22 -7.89 -10.98
CA SER A 47 -0.87 -7.38 -11.21
C SER A 47 -0.38 -7.83 -12.59
N CYS A 48 0.71 -7.24 -13.09
CA CYS A 48 1.27 -7.63 -14.38
C CYS A 48 2.40 -8.65 -14.20
N PRO A 49 2.41 -9.77 -14.93
CA PRO A 49 3.52 -10.71 -14.86
C PRO A 49 4.78 -10.19 -15.59
N SER A 50 4.65 -9.27 -16.54
CA SER A 50 5.80 -8.78 -17.34
C SER A 50 5.79 -7.27 -17.56
N ALA A 51 4.99 -6.74 -18.50
CA ALA A 51 4.92 -5.32 -18.82
C ALA A 51 3.47 -4.88 -19.04
N THR A 52 3.15 -3.67 -18.64
CA THR A 52 1.88 -3.01 -18.96
C THR A 52 1.98 -2.35 -20.34
N ASN A 53 0.86 -2.20 -21.04
CA ASN A 53 0.85 -1.56 -22.37
C ASN A 53 0.43 -0.08 -22.35
N TRP A 54 -0.06 0.40 -21.20
CA TRP A 54 -0.61 1.76 -21.03
C TRP A 54 0.40 2.76 -20.40
N GLN A 55 1.60 2.31 -20.10
CA GLN A 55 2.69 3.21 -19.71
C GLN A 55 3.25 3.97 -20.92
N SER A 56 3.72 5.21 -20.73
CA SER A 56 4.40 5.99 -21.79
C SER A 56 5.58 5.23 -22.40
N VAL A 57 6.29 4.47 -21.60
CA VAL A 57 7.30 3.49 -22.02
C VAL A 57 7.08 2.23 -21.20
N SER A 58 6.68 1.15 -21.86
CA SER A 58 6.49 -0.15 -21.24
C SER A 58 7.79 -0.94 -21.29
N LYS A 59 8.25 -1.37 -20.13
CA LYS A 59 9.42 -2.24 -20.00
C LYS A 59 9.06 -3.53 -19.30
N LEU A 60 9.65 -4.61 -19.73
CA LEU A 60 9.56 -5.89 -19.03
C LEU A 60 10.14 -5.76 -17.61
N LYS A 61 9.52 -6.43 -16.66
CA LYS A 61 10.15 -6.64 -15.35
C LYS A 61 11.49 -7.34 -15.51
N LYS A 62 12.47 -6.91 -14.73
CA LYS A 62 13.77 -7.60 -14.65
C LYS A 62 13.58 -9.04 -14.21
N PRO A 63 14.47 -9.97 -14.57
CA PRO A 63 14.46 -11.32 -14.02
C PRO A 63 14.40 -11.31 -12.49
N GLY A 64 13.54 -12.13 -11.89
CA GLY A 64 13.31 -12.20 -10.45
C GLY A 64 12.41 -11.12 -9.86
N MET A 65 12.14 -10.02 -10.56
CA MET A 65 11.30 -8.93 -10.04
C MET A 65 9.84 -9.34 -9.87
N LEU A 66 9.33 -10.22 -10.72
CA LEU A 66 7.99 -10.78 -10.57
C LEU A 66 7.88 -11.52 -9.23
N THR A 67 8.80 -12.42 -8.96
CA THR A 67 8.85 -13.18 -7.71
C THR A 67 9.01 -12.27 -6.50
N ALA A 68 9.97 -11.33 -6.54
CA ALA A 68 10.22 -10.40 -5.44
C ALA A 68 8.97 -9.56 -5.08
N ALA A 69 8.29 -9.00 -6.10
CA ALA A 69 7.07 -8.21 -5.89
C ALA A 69 5.91 -9.06 -5.35
N SER A 70 5.79 -10.31 -5.81
CA SER A 70 4.74 -11.24 -5.35
C SER A 70 4.97 -11.67 -3.89
N ILE A 71 6.20 -12.05 -3.55
CA ILE A 71 6.56 -12.39 -2.15
C ILE A 71 6.43 -11.16 -1.25
N GLN A 72 6.73 -9.96 -1.74
CA GLN A 72 6.46 -8.73 -0.99
C GLN A 72 4.97 -8.60 -0.63
N ALA A 73 4.05 -8.84 -1.57
CA ALA A 73 2.62 -8.78 -1.29
C ALA A 73 2.23 -9.75 -0.15
N LEU A 74 2.73 -10.98 -0.18
CA LEU A 74 2.51 -11.96 0.88
C LEU A 74 3.09 -11.49 2.21
N ALA A 75 4.33 -10.98 2.21
CA ALA A 75 4.98 -10.48 3.42
C ALA A 75 4.26 -9.28 4.05
N HIS A 76 3.43 -8.57 3.29
CA HIS A 76 2.55 -7.50 3.75
C HIS A 76 1.11 -7.97 4.03
N GLY A 77 0.84 -9.28 3.98
CA GLY A 77 -0.43 -9.88 4.38
C GLY A 77 -1.43 -10.15 3.26
N SER A 78 -0.96 -10.31 2.02
CA SER A 78 -1.81 -10.80 0.94
C SER A 78 -1.92 -12.33 0.98
N ASP A 79 -3.13 -12.86 0.82
CA ASP A 79 -3.37 -14.30 0.65
C ASP A 79 -3.38 -14.74 -0.83
N SER A 80 -3.14 -13.81 -1.75
CA SER A 80 -3.11 -14.14 -3.18
C SER A 80 -2.16 -13.27 -3.97
N VAL A 81 -1.73 -13.80 -5.12
CA VAL A 81 -1.11 -13.03 -6.20
C VAL A 81 -1.75 -13.45 -7.50
N MET A 82 -2.53 -12.59 -8.13
CA MET A 82 -3.19 -12.84 -9.39
C MET A 82 -2.63 -11.94 -10.49
N PHE A 83 -2.67 -12.42 -11.71
CA PHE A 83 -2.08 -11.74 -12.84
C PHE A 83 -3.09 -11.46 -13.93
N PHE A 84 -3.17 -10.21 -14.35
CA PHE A 84 -3.70 -9.85 -15.64
C PHE A 84 -2.55 -9.90 -16.65
N GLN A 85 -2.49 -10.87 -17.63
CA GLN A 85 -3.51 -11.86 -17.88
C GLN A 85 -2.83 -13.23 -18.17
N ILE A 86 -3.61 -14.31 -18.22
CA ILE A 86 -3.04 -15.64 -18.49
C ILE A 86 -2.52 -15.75 -19.93
N ARG A 87 -3.29 -15.28 -20.91
CA ARG A 87 -2.88 -15.29 -22.34
C ARG A 87 -3.07 -13.90 -22.93
N GLN A 88 -2.05 -13.43 -23.61
CA GLN A 88 -2.05 -12.14 -24.27
C GLN A 88 -3.16 -12.04 -25.33
N SER A 89 -3.98 -11.01 -25.26
CA SER A 89 -5.11 -10.77 -26.16
C SER A 89 -4.65 -10.55 -27.59
N ARG A 90 -5.41 -11.08 -28.57
CA ARG A 90 -5.13 -10.88 -29.99
C ARG A 90 -5.56 -9.53 -30.53
N GLY A 91 -6.48 -8.86 -29.85
CA GLY A 91 -7.08 -7.60 -30.28
C GLY A 91 -7.37 -6.67 -29.10
N ALA A 92 -8.12 -5.59 -29.37
CA ALA A 92 -8.45 -4.51 -28.44
C ALA A 92 -7.23 -3.70 -27.97
N SER A 93 -7.48 -2.74 -27.08
CA SER A 93 -6.45 -1.80 -26.61
C SER A 93 -5.32 -2.47 -25.82
N GLU A 94 -5.62 -3.55 -25.12
CA GLU A 94 -4.68 -4.27 -24.25
C GLU A 94 -4.00 -5.49 -24.93
N LYS A 95 -4.05 -5.59 -26.24
CA LYS A 95 -3.41 -6.67 -26.99
C LYS A 95 -1.88 -6.81 -26.77
N PHE A 96 -1.23 -5.75 -26.30
CA PHE A 96 0.20 -5.75 -25.94
C PHE A 96 0.46 -5.74 -24.42
N HIS A 97 -0.59 -5.86 -23.63
CA HIS A 97 -0.40 -6.04 -22.19
C HIS A 97 0.30 -7.37 -21.92
N GLY A 98 1.25 -7.36 -20.99
CA GLY A 98 1.99 -8.56 -20.62
C GLY A 98 1.08 -9.66 -20.08
N ALA A 99 1.45 -10.90 -20.38
CA ALA A 99 0.70 -12.07 -19.96
C ALA A 99 1.64 -13.19 -19.51
N VAL A 100 1.08 -14.21 -18.87
CA VAL A 100 1.81 -15.44 -18.54
C VAL A 100 2.23 -16.17 -19.81
N ILE A 101 1.32 -16.22 -20.79
CA ILE A 101 1.54 -16.77 -22.13
C ILE A 101 1.39 -15.62 -23.13
N ASP A 102 2.47 -15.24 -23.77
CA ASP A 102 2.50 -14.16 -24.74
C ASP A 102 1.99 -14.59 -26.14
N HIS A 103 2.06 -13.68 -27.14
CA HIS A 103 1.62 -13.97 -28.52
C HIS A 103 2.39 -15.12 -29.18
N TYR A 104 3.63 -15.34 -28.81
CA TYR A 104 4.39 -16.49 -29.34
C TYR A 104 3.78 -17.80 -28.88
N GLY A 105 3.09 -17.76 -27.70
CA GLY A 105 2.49 -18.93 -27.08
C GLY A 105 3.56 -19.93 -26.65
N GLY A 106 3.30 -20.71 -25.63
CA GLY A 106 4.25 -21.71 -25.17
C GLY A 106 4.61 -21.54 -23.70
N ASN A 107 5.32 -22.52 -23.18
CA ASN A 107 5.68 -22.65 -21.78
C ASN A 107 7.19 -22.51 -21.54
N ASP A 108 7.93 -22.04 -22.53
CA ASP A 108 9.39 -21.93 -22.51
C ASP A 108 9.89 -20.50 -22.27
N THR A 109 9.00 -19.50 -22.28
CA THR A 109 9.35 -18.11 -22.00
C THR A 109 9.83 -17.93 -20.56
N ARG A 110 10.66 -16.91 -20.35
CA ARG A 110 11.13 -16.54 -19.00
C ARG A 110 9.95 -16.26 -18.06
N VAL A 111 8.97 -15.49 -18.49
CA VAL A 111 7.79 -15.11 -17.69
C VAL A 111 7.00 -16.33 -17.27
N PHE A 112 6.73 -17.26 -18.20
CA PHE A 112 6.02 -18.50 -17.87
C PHE A 112 6.76 -19.30 -16.79
N LYS A 113 8.09 -19.46 -16.96
CA LYS A 113 8.93 -20.21 -16.02
C LYS A 113 8.97 -19.53 -14.64
N GLU A 114 9.07 -18.21 -14.59
CA GLU A 114 9.03 -17.45 -13.32
C GLU A 114 7.66 -17.59 -12.62
N VAL A 115 6.54 -17.52 -13.35
CA VAL A 115 5.20 -17.70 -12.76
C VAL A 115 5.02 -19.15 -12.28
N LYS A 116 5.48 -20.13 -13.03
CA LYS A 116 5.45 -21.54 -12.59
C LYS A 116 6.23 -21.73 -11.29
N GLN A 117 7.48 -21.25 -11.25
CA GLN A 117 8.33 -21.32 -10.06
C GLN A 117 7.71 -20.58 -8.86
N LEU A 118 7.10 -19.42 -9.11
CA LEU A 118 6.37 -18.70 -8.06
C LEU A 118 5.23 -19.55 -7.50
N GLY A 119 4.44 -20.24 -8.36
CA GLY A 119 3.38 -21.11 -7.92
C GLY A 119 3.88 -22.27 -7.02
N GLU A 120 5.03 -22.86 -7.36
CA GLU A 120 5.68 -23.86 -6.52
C GLU A 120 6.08 -23.27 -5.16
N THR A 121 6.72 -22.10 -5.13
CA THR A 121 7.09 -21.37 -3.89
C THR A 121 5.87 -21.02 -3.04
N LEU A 122 4.77 -20.57 -3.65
CA LEU A 122 3.53 -20.23 -2.92
C LEU A 122 2.91 -21.48 -2.27
N ASN A 123 2.98 -22.63 -2.91
CA ASN A 123 2.52 -23.89 -2.30
C ASN A 123 3.37 -24.27 -1.07
N GLU A 124 4.68 -24.06 -1.12
CA GLU A 124 5.58 -24.29 0.02
C GLU A 124 5.28 -23.34 1.19
N LEU A 125 4.79 -22.13 0.90
CA LEU A 125 4.43 -21.10 1.90
C LEU A 125 2.95 -21.19 2.35
N SER A 126 2.21 -22.24 2.00
CA SER A 126 0.78 -22.35 2.28
C SER A 126 0.39 -22.22 3.76
N GLU A 127 1.32 -22.49 4.68
CA GLU A 127 1.12 -22.35 6.12
C GLU A 127 0.87 -20.91 6.59
N ILE A 128 1.29 -19.90 5.80
CA ILE A 128 1.06 -18.49 6.14
C ILE A 128 -0.34 -17.98 5.74
N MET A 129 -1.11 -18.74 4.99
CA MET A 129 -2.47 -18.35 4.59
C MET A 129 -3.36 -18.06 5.80
N GLY A 130 -4.10 -16.97 5.72
CA GLY A 130 -4.99 -16.53 6.80
C GLY A 130 -4.25 -15.92 8.01
N THR A 131 -2.92 -15.85 7.99
CA THR A 131 -2.17 -15.20 9.08
C THR A 131 -2.20 -13.68 8.93
N ASN A 132 -1.93 -12.97 10.01
CA ASN A 132 -1.87 -11.51 10.00
C ASN A 132 -0.49 -11.02 10.47
N VAL A 133 -0.07 -9.89 9.92
CA VAL A 133 1.16 -9.19 10.34
C VAL A 133 0.84 -8.40 11.61
N LYS A 134 1.67 -8.58 12.65
CA LYS A 134 1.57 -7.79 13.88
C LYS A 134 2.52 -6.61 13.81
N SER A 135 2.01 -5.43 14.17
CA SER A 135 2.77 -4.19 14.18
C SER A 135 2.64 -3.49 15.54
N GLU A 136 3.74 -2.94 16.03
CA GLU A 136 3.75 -2.07 17.21
C GLU A 136 3.78 -0.57 16.84
N ALA A 137 3.84 -0.28 15.55
CA ALA A 137 3.86 1.08 15.01
C ALA A 137 2.73 1.27 13.98
N ALA A 138 2.05 2.40 14.06
CA ALA A 138 1.07 2.83 13.08
C ALA A 138 1.49 4.15 12.42
N CYS A 139 1.19 4.28 11.13
CA CYS A 139 1.29 5.52 10.38
C CYS A 139 -0.11 5.91 9.91
N ILE A 140 -0.59 7.07 10.32
CA ILE A 140 -1.92 7.53 9.93
C ILE A 140 -1.92 8.00 8.49
N TYR A 141 -2.80 7.41 7.69
CA TYR A 141 -3.12 7.82 6.33
C TYR A 141 -4.65 7.90 6.18
N ASP A 142 -5.15 9.11 6.17
CA ASP A 142 -6.59 9.38 6.20
C ASP A 142 -7.01 10.10 4.91
N ILE A 143 -8.00 9.53 4.22
CA ILE A 143 -8.42 10.02 2.90
C ILE A 143 -9.18 11.33 3.02
N GLU A 144 -10.02 11.49 4.04
CA GLU A 144 -10.76 12.75 4.24
C GLU A 144 -9.80 13.88 4.63
N ASN A 145 -8.84 13.60 5.49
CA ASN A 145 -7.74 14.53 5.79
C ASN A 145 -6.96 14.94 4.52
N ARG A 146 -6.74 13.99 3.61
CA ARG A 146 -6.11 14.26 2.32
C ARG A 146 -6.96 15.20 1.47
N TRP A 147 -8.26 14.95 1.35
CA TRP A 147 -9.16 15.80 0.58
C TRP A 147 -9.24 17.20 1.16
N ALA A 148 -9.38 17.34 2.48
CA ALA A 148 -9.37 18.63 3.13
C ALA A 148 -8.09 19.43 2.87
N LEU A 149 -6.92 18.78 2.97
CA LEU A 149 -5.63 19.42 2.64
C LEU A 149 -5.48 19.81 1.17
N GLU A 150 -6.00 19.00 0.24
CA GLU A 150 -5.95 19.28 -1.20
C GLU A 150 -6.89 20.43 -1.59
N ASP A 151 -7.98 20.65 -0.86
CA ASP A 151 -8.95 21.73 -1.09
C ASP A 151 -8.61 23.01 -0.31
N ALA A 152 -7.89 22.91 0.80
CA ALA A 152 -7.54 24.04 1.66
C ALA A 152 -6.70 25.09 0.93
N GLN A 153 -7.07 26.37 1.10
CA GLN A 153 -6.27 27.51 0.68
C GLN A 153 -5.63 28.18 1.89
N GLY A 154 -4.38 27.87 2.14
CA GLY A 154 -3.64 28.34 3.30
C GLY A 154 -2.59 29.40 2.92
N PRO A 155 -1.69 29.68 3.86
CA PRO A 155 -0.54 30.57 3.59
C PRO A 155 0.38 30.06 2.48
N ARG A 156 0.28 28.76 2.14
CA ARG A 156 1.01 28.11 1.08
C ARG A 156 0.11 27.07 0.40
N ASN A 157 -0.07 27.21 -0.92
CA ASN A 157 -0.93 26.34 -1.74
C ASN A 157 -0.12 25.43 -2.68
N GLU A 158 1.22 25.47 -2.59
CA GLU A 158 2.11 24.63 -3.36
C GLU A 158 2.89 23.69 -2.44
N GLY A 159 3.10 22.44 -2.88
CA GLY A 159 3.94 21.48 -2.17
C GLY A 159 3.30 20.85 -0.95
N MET A 160 1.99 20.96 -0.78
CA MET A 160 1.22 20.30 0.28
C MET A 160 0.91 18.87 -0.14
N HIS A 161 1.95 18.05 -0.35
CA HIS A 161 1.82 16.69 -0.85
C HIS A 161 1.66 15.71 0.31
N TYR A 162 0.45 15.62 0.88
CA TYR A 162 0.15 14.76 2.03
C TYR A 162 0.63 13.31 1.83
N HIS A 163 0.28 12.71 0.71
CA HIS A 163 0.70 11.33 0.40
C HIS A 163 2.22 11.16 0.45
N GLU A 164 2.99 12.10 -0.09
CA GLU A 164 4.46 12.02 -0.07
C GLU A 164 5.04 12.13 1.34
N ILE A 165 4.43 12.95 2.20
CA ILE A 165 4.88 13.11 3.60
C ILE A 165 4.59 11.84 4.39
N VAL A 166 3.41 11.23 4.20
CA VAL A 166 3.09 9.92 4.79
C VAL A 166 4.08 8.87 4.30
N MET A 167 4.35 8.80 2.99
CA MET A 167 5.34 7.90 2.41
C MET A 167 6.74 8.06 3.01
N LYS A 168 7.19 9.30 3.23
CA LYS A 168 8.49 9.58 3.87
C LYS A 168 8.51 9.07 5.31
N SER A 169 7.43 9.29 6.06
CA SER A 169 7.28 8.83 7.44
C SER A 169 7.26 7.31 7.52
N TYR A 170 6.43 6.65 6.72
CA TYR A 170 6.39 5.21 6.59
C TYR A 170 7.77 4.63 6.21
N SER A 171 8.45 5.22 5.20
CA SER A 171 9.77 4.80 4.78
C SER A 171 10.83 4.93 5.88
N ALA A 172 10.73 5.95 6.73
CA ALA A 172 11.63 6.13 7.87
C ALA A 172 11.46 4.98 8.88
N LEU A 173 10.22 4.60 9.20
CA LEU A 173 9.92 3.48 10.09
C LEU A 173 10.39 2.14 9.49
N LYS A 174 10.10 1.88 8.21
CA LYS A 174 10.55 0.66 7.51
C LYS A 174 12.07 0.53 7.45
N LYS A 175 12.81 1.64 7.37
CA LYS A 175 14.28 1.64 7.43
C LYS A 175 14.83 1.18 8.79
N GLN A 176 14.05 1.30 9.86
CA GLN A 176 14.39 0.78 11.18
C GLN A 176 14.03 -0.71 11.37
N GLY A 177 13.49 -1.36 10.31
CA GLY A 177 13.09 -2.76 10.38
C GLY A 177 11.73 -2.98 11.06
N LEU A 178 10.93 -1.94 11.26
CA LEU A 178 9.63 -2.04 11.92
C LEU A 178 8.56 -2.56 10.96
N ASN A 179 7.67 -3.41 11.45
CA ASN A 179 6.36 -3.57 10.85
C ASN A 179 5.52 -2.34 11.17
N VAL A 180 4.80 -1.84 10.17
CA VAL A 180 4.04 -0.60 10.28
C VAL A 180 2.65 -0.82 9.72
N ASP A 181 1.63 -0.58 10.51
CA ASP A 181 0.26 -0.50 10.03
C ASP A 181 -0.01 0.88 9.46
N VAL A 182 -0.73 0.93 8.36
CA VAL A 182 -1.16 2.18 7.73
C VAL A 182 -2.66 2.28 7.90
N VAL A 183 -3.11 3.21 8.75
CA VAL A 183 -4.46 3.21 9.28
C VAL A 183 -5.15 4.56 9.11
N SER A 184 -6.48 4.57 9.01
CA SER A 184 -7.29 5.79 9.08
C SER A 184 -7.44 6.29 10.52
N GLN A 185 -8.02 7.46 10.70
CA GLN A 185 -8.33 7.98 12.03
C GLN A 185 -9.38 7.14 12.78
N GLU A 186 -10.24 6.39 12.10
CA GLU A 186 -11.26 5.53 12.71
C GLU A 186 -10.67 4.28 13.39
N HIS A 187 -9.49 3.86 12.94
CA HIS A 187 -8.85 2.64 13.41
C HIS A 187 -8.48 2.71 14.90
N SER A 188 -8.60 1.61 15.63
CA SER A 188 -8.18 1.53 17.04
C SER A 188 -6.67 1.78 17.17
N LEU A 189 -6.27 2.51 18.22
CA LEU A 189 -4.86 2.70 18.59
C LEU A 189 -4.36 1.66 19.59
N GLU A 190 -5.21 0.74 20.00
CA GLU A 190 -4.86 -0.31 20.97
C GLU A 190 -3.80 -1.25 20.42
N GLY A 191 -2.81 -1.60 21.24
CA GLY A 191 -1.72 -2.50 20.85
C GLY A 191 -0.52 -1.81 20.20
N TYR A 192 -0.65 -0.58 19.73
CA TYR A 192 0.50 0.17 19.23
C TYR A 192 1.31 0.79 20.38
N ARG A 193 2.58 1.00 20.13
CA ARG A 193 3.51 1.74 20.99
C ARG A 193 3.91 3.08 20.38
N LEU A 194 3.84 3.18 19.05
CA LEU A 194 4.19 4.36 18.29
C LEU A 194 3.10 4.65 17.26
N VAL A 195 2.60 5.87 17.26
CA VAL A 195 1.71 6.41 16.24
C VAL A 195 2.37 7.61 15.60
N VAL A 196 2.59 7.53 14.28
CA VAL A 196 3.09 8.65 13.47
C VAL A 196 1.93 9.21 12.66
N ALA A 197 1.60 10.48 12.87
CA ALA A 197 0.47 11.14 12.23
C ALA A 197 0.96 12.38 11.44
N PRO A 198 1.47 12.19 10.22
CA PRO A 198 2.02 13.27 9.42
C PRO A 198 0.89 14.18 8.92
N MET A 199 1.04 15.49 9.08
CA MET A 199 0.09 16.49 8.57
C MET A 199 -1.37 16.09 8.85
N LEU A 200 -1.68 15.68 10.08
CA LEU A 200 -3.04 15.32 10.50
C LEU A 200 -3.86 16.61 10.69
N TYR A 201 -4.16 17.27 9.58
CA TYR A 201 -4.77 18.59 9.47
C TYR A 201 -6.18 18.61 10.08
N MET A 202 -7.01 17.68 9.66
CA MET A 202 -8.38 17.47 10.13
C MET A 202 -8.39 16.43 11.25
N LEU A 203 -8.96 16.77 12.40
CA LEU A 203 -9.19 15.82 13.50
C LEU A 203 -10.66 15.41 13.53
N ARG A 204 -10.92 14.13 13.28
CA ARG A 204 -12.25 13.52 13.30
C ARG A 204 -12.29 12.30 14.22
N ASP A 205 -13.45 11.73 14.44
CA ASP A 205 -13.65 10.50 15.23
C ASP A 205 -13.04 10.56 16.63
N ASN A 206 -13.17 11.70 17.29
CA ASN A 206 -12.56 11.94 18.61
C ASN A 206 -11.04 11.75 18.65
N MET A 207 -10.36 11.90 17.53
CA MET A 207 -8.93 11.60 17.41
C MET A 207 -8.08 12.37 18.42
N LYS A 208 -8.42 13.61 18.72
CA LYS A 208 -7.74 14.42 19.76
C LYS A 208 -7.72 13.71 21.10
N GLU A 209 -8.88 13.25 21.58
CA GLU A 209 -9.02 12.58 22.87
C GLU A 209 -8.37 11.18 22.83
N ARG A 210 -8.50 10.47 21.73
CA ARG A 210 -7.87 9.15 21.54
C ARG A 210 -6.34 9.22 21.56
N LEU A 211 -5.74 10.23 20.94
CA LEU A 211 -4.29 10.47 21.02
C LEU A 211 -3.87 10.86 22.43
N ARG A 212 -4.66 11.69 23.14
CA ARG A 212 -4.40 12.05 24.54
C ARG A 212 -4.35 10.81 25.43
N LEU A 213 -5.39 9.97 25.36
CA LEU A 213 -5.46 8.72 26.12
C LEU A 213 -4.33 7.75 25.75
N PHE A 214 -3.99 7.65 24.48
CA PHE A 214 -2.89 6.82 24.01
C PHE A 214 -1.56 7.25 24.65
N ILE A 215 -1.29 8.55 24.73
CA ILE A 215 -0.09 9.12 25.38
C ILE A 215 -0.12 8.86 26.90
N GLU A 216 -1.24 9.08 27.55
CA GLU A 216 -1.40 8.85 28.99
C GLU A 216 -1.17 7.38 29.37
N ASN A 217 -1.51 6.47 28.48
CA ASN A 217 -1.24 5.03 28.63
C ASN A 217 0.18 4.61 28.22
N GLY A 218 1.09 5.56 27.97
CA GLY A 218 2.50 5.31 27.69
C GLY A 218 2.86 5.15 26.21
N GLY A 219 1.92 5.39 25.31
CA GLY A 219 2.17 5.42 23.87
C GLY A 219 2.97 6.67 23.44
N CYS A 220 3.70 6.56 22.34
CA CYS A 220 4.44 7.66 21.73
C CYS A 220 3.73 8.13 20.47
N VAL A 221 3.48 9.45 20.37
CA VAL A 221 2.86 10.08 19.20
C VAL A 221 3.86 11.04 18.55
N VAL A 222 4.01 10.94 17.23
CA VAL A 222 4.77 11.88 16.41
C VAL A 222 3.79 12.62 15.49
N LEU A 223 3.59 13.91 15.77
CA LEU A 223 2.85 14.83 14.90
C LEU A 223 3.84 15.70 14.12
N THR A 224 3.48 16.04 12.89
CA THR A 224 4.26 17.03 12.12
C THR A 224 3.53 18.37 12.03
N GLY A 225 4.14 19.36 11.41
CA GLY A 225 3.46 20.62 11.11
C GLY A 225 2.15 20.38 10.34
N TRP A 226 1.21 21.31 10.41
CA TRP A 226 -0.12 21.20 9.83
C TRP A 226 -1.00 20.10 10.45
N SER A 227 -0.83 19.78 11.71
CA SER A 227 -1.71 18.87 12.43
C SER A 227 -2.65 19.63 13.37
N GLY A 228 -3.92 19.19 13.46
CA GLY A 228 -4.91 19.73 14.39
C GLY A 228 -5.34 21.17 14.07
N ILE A 229 -5.54 21.49 12.83
CA ILE A 229 -5.96 22.83 12.36
C ILE A 229 -7.48 22.93 12.31
N VAL A 230 -8.17 21.90 11.84
CA VAL A 230 -9.64 21.91 11.68
C VAL A 230 -10.27 20.67 12.32
N ASP A 231 -11.56 20.79 12.60
CA ASP A 231 -12.42 19.71 13.05
C ASP A 231 -12.94 18.84 11.87
N GLU A 232 -13.82 17.90 12.17
CA GLU A 232 -14.43 16.98 11.19
C GLU A 232 -15.32 17.66 10.13
N ASN A 233 -15.68 18.94 10.33
CA ASN A 233 -16.45 19.75 9.39
C ASN A 233 -15.57 20.75 8.62
N ASP A 234 -14.24 20.57 8.68
CA ASP A 234 -13.25 21.48 8.09
C ASP A 234 -13.32 22.93 8.65
N LEU A 235 -13.71 23.07 9.92
CA LEU A 235 -13.76 24.35 10.62
C LEU A 235 -12.55 24.51 11.51
N CYS A 236 -11.87 25.66 11.40
CA CYS A 236 -10.70 25.96 12.24
C CYS A 236 -11.06 25.95 13.72
N TYR A 237 -10.19 25.35 14.54
CA TYR A 237 -10.25 25.50 16.00
C TYR A 237 -9.96 26.95 16.38
N LEU A 238 -10.69 27.46 17.37
CA LEU A 238 -10.56 28.82 17.95
C LEU A 238 -9.64 28.80 19.16
#